data_158c9162af534557f61c3169cc1e4700
#
_entry.id   158c9162af534557f61c3169cc1e4700
#
_cell.length_a   1.000
_cell.length_b   1.000
_cell.length_c   1.000
_cell.angle_alpha   90.00
_cell.angle_beta   90.00
_cell.angle_gamma   90.00
#
_symmetry.space_group_name_H-M   'P 1'
#
loop_
_entity.id
_entity.type
_entity.pdbx_description
1 polymer ?
#
loop_
_entity_poly.entity_id
_entity_poly.type
_entity_poly.pdbx_seq_one_letter_code
_entity_poly.pdbx_strand_id
1 'polypeptide(L)'
;MCSSDLGSYIYTWSNGATTEDISGLIADTYNVTVLDAKSCQITLSVVVSQPAAGLSVSTTKVDEKCYGNNEGTIDLSVTGGTTPYSYSWSNGTTSEDLSGLSAGTYSVTVTDANNCVISTNVSITQPVAPY
;
A
#
# COMPACT_ATOMS: atom_id res chain seq x y z
N MET A 1 -5.91 15.02 44.40
CA MET A 1 -6.79 14.62 43.33
C MET A 1 -6.68 15.52 42.14
N CYS A 2 -6.64 14.97 40.98
CA CYS A 2 -6.50 15.74 39.76
C CYS A 2 -7.83 16.35 39.36
N SER A 3 -7.79 17.62 39.09
CA SER A 3 -8.94 18.33 38.61
C SER A 3 -8.99 18.25 37.13
N SER A 4 -10.16 18.25 36.56
CA SER A 4 -10.27 17.96 35.16
C SER A 4 -10.21 19.15 34.28
N ASP A 5 -10.09 20.33 34.78
CA ASP A 5 -10.21 21.41 33.89
C ASP A 5 -9.16 22.37 33.93
N LEU A 6 -8.58 22.79 33.68
CA LEU A 6 -7.81 23.76 33.97
C LEU A 6 -6.85 24.22 33.11
N GLY A 7 -7.11 24.40 31.96
CA GLY A 7 -6.30 25.16 31.16
C GLY A 7 -5.33 24.39 30.34
N SER A 8 -4.06 24.61 30.50
CA SER A 8 -3.06 24.05 29.62
C SER A 8 -2.72 22.64 29.97
N TYR A 9 -2.56 21.82 28.95
CA TYR A 9 -2.05 20.47 29.10
C TYR A 9 -0.74 20.33 28.37
N ILE A 10 0.14 19.50 28.90
CA ILE A 10 1.41 19.19 28.27
C ILE A 10 1.35 17.72 27.84
N TYR A 11 1.71 17.48 26.59
CA TYR A 11 1.70 16.12 26.02
C TYR A 11 3.13 15.68 25.78
N THR A 12 3.42 14.45 26.14
CA THR A 12 4.72 13.85 25.86
C THR A 12 4.48 12.46 25.31
N TRP A 13 4.83 12.25 24.06
CA TRP A 13 4.68 10.96 23.41
C TRP A 13 5.99 10.21 23.43
N SER A 14 5.90 8.88 23.42
CA SER A 14 7.09 8.04 23.46
C SER A 14 8.02 8.26 22.27
N ASN A 15 7.50 8.79 21.17
CA ASN A 15 8.32 9.10 20.01
C ASN A 15 8.95 10.49 20.05
N GLY A 16 8.79 11.21 21.14
CA GLY A 16 9.36 12.54 21.30
C GLY A 16 8.47 13.69 20.92
N ALA A 17 7.28 13.42 20.39
CA ALA A 17 6.35 14.47 20.03
C ALA A 17 5.73 15.09 21.27
N THR A 18 5.34 16.36 21.16
CA THR A 18 4.73 17.09 22.28
C THR A 18 3.44 17.75 21.91
N THR A 19 2.83 17.35 20.81
CA THR A 19 1.57 17.93 20.35
C THR A 19 0.40 17.05 20.78
N GLU A 20 -0.79 17.62 20.72
CA GLU A 20 -1.98 16.86 21.08
C GLU A 20 -2.22 15.70 20.14
N ASP A 21 -1.98 15.91 18.87
CA ASP A 21 -2.18 14.90 17.84
C ASP A 21 -0.88 14.62 17.14
N ILE A 22 -0.71 13.39 16.71
CA ILE A 22 0.48 13.00 15.97
C ILE A 22 0.06 12.25 14.72
N SER A 23 0.90 12.33 13.70
CA SER A 23 0.61 11.74 12.41
C SER A 23 1.89 11.19 11.78
N GLY A 24 1.75 10.53 10.65
CA GLY A 24 2.89 9.96 9.98
C GLY A 24 3.56 8.83 10.75
N LEU A 25 2.78 8.04 11.47
CA LEU A 25 3.33 7.04 12.38
C LEU A 25 3.51 5.69 11.70
N ILE A 26 4.60 5.02 12.03
CA ILE A 26 4.77 3.62 11.66
C ILE A 26 3.99 2.76 12.66
N ALA A 27 3.77 1.50 12.31
CA ALA A 27 3.09 0.58 13.21
C ALA A 27 3.93 0.37 14.47
N ASP A 28 3.35 0.64 15.61
CA ASP A 28 4.04 0.52 16.89
C ASP A 28 3.05 0.90 17.99
N THR A 29 3.47 0.73 19.22
CA THR A 29 2.70 1.18 20.36
C THR A 29 3.27 2.53 20.81
N TYR A 30 2.39 3.51 20.91
CA TYR A 30 2.77 4.85 21.33
C TYR A 30 2.13 5.16 22.66
N ASN A 31 2.93 5.66 23.59
CA ASN A 31 2.44 6.08 24.89
C ASN A 31 2.46 7.58 24.97
N VAL A 32 1.42 8.16 25.54
CA VAL A 32 1.38 9.60 25.77
C VAL A 32 1.17 9.86 27.24
N THR A 33 1.91 10.81 27.76
CA THR A 33 1.72 11.31 29.13
C THR A 33 1.16 12.72 29.02
N VAL A 34 0.04 12.94 29.67
CA VAL A 34 -0.62 14.25 29.68
C VAL A 34 -0.52 14.82 31.10
N LEU A 35 -0.01 16.02 31.17
CA LEU A 35 0.16 16.73 32.42
C LEU A 35 -0.73 17.95 32.40
N ASP A 36 -1.47 18.20 33.47
CA ASP A 36 -2.24 19.43 33.55
C ASP A 36 -1.50 20.52 34.33
N ALA A 37 -2.14 21.68 34.47
CA ALA A 37 -1.51 22.81 35.14
C ALA A 37 -1.20 22.56 36.59
N LYS A 38 -1.80 21.55 37.17
CA LYS A 38 -1.56 21.21 38.58
C LYS A 38 -0.63 20.02 38.73
N SER A 39 0.04 19.66 37.66
CA SER A 39 0.97 18.51 37.64
C SER A 39 0.27 17.17 37.82
N CYS A 40 -1.01 17.09 37.55
CA CYS A 40 -1.69 15.81 37.50
C CYS A 40 -1.38 15.15 36.18
N GLN A 41 -1.11 13.86 36.23
CA GLN A 41 -0.57 13.13 35.12
C GLN A 41 -1.46 11.93 34.80
N ILE A 42 -1.69 11.68 33.52
CA ILE A 42 -2.36 10.49 33.07
C ILE A 42 -1.57 9.95 31.87
N THR A 43 -1.50 8.64 31.75
CA THR A 43 -0.79 7.99 30.67
C THR A 43 -1.73 7.10 29.90
N LEU A 44 -1.64 7.13 28.59
CA LEU A 44 -2.44 6.30 27.69
C LEU A 44 -1.52 5.61 26.70
N SER A 45 -1.95 4.44 26.27
CA SER A 45 -1.25 3.72 25.22
C SER A 45 -2.15 3.60 24.00
N VAL A 46 -1.59 3.84 22.83
CA VAL A 46 -2.30 3.73 21.57
C VAL A 46 -1.49 2.80 20.67
N VAL A 47 -2.15 1.84 20.07
CA VAL A 47 -1.49 0.91 19.14
C VAL A 47 -1.85 1.30 17.73
N VAL A 48 -0.84 1.60 16.93
CA VAL A 48 -1.00 1.83 15.50
C VAL A 48 -0.62 0.54 14.79
N SER A 49 -1.56 -0.03 14.07
CA SER A 49 -1.33 -1.31 13.41
C SER A 49 -1.24 -1.11 11.91
N GLN A 50 -0.73 -2.13 11.25
CA GLN A 50 -0.64 -2.16 9.80
C GLN A 50 -1.24 -3.48 9.32
N PRO A 51 -1.57 -3.60 8.05
CA PRO A 51 -2.08 -4.87 7.53
C PRO A 51 -1.11 -6.01 7.86
N ALA A 52 -1.67 -7.20 8.03
CA ALA A 52 -0.86 -8.35 8.43
C ALA A 52 0.21 -8.68 7.40
N ALA A 53 -0.04 -8.36 6.13
CA ALA A 53 0.94 -8.52 5.08
C ALA A 53 0.86 -7.30 4.19
N GLY A 54 2.00 -6.86 3.69
CA GLY A 54 2.02 -5.79 2.70
C GLY A 54 1.49 -6.29 1.37
N LEU A 55 1.25 -5.36 0.45
CA LEU A 55 0.84 -5.72 -0.90
C LEU A 55 1.87 -6.62 -1.55
N SER A 56 1.39 -7.63 -2.22
CA SER A 56 2.23 -8.54 -2.97
C SER A 56 1.53 -8.88 -4.28
N VAL A 57 2.28 -8.94 -5.36
CA VAL A 57 1.71 -9.31 -6.65
C VAL A 57 2.45 -10.49 -7.22
N SER A 58 1.72 -11.33 -7.95
CA SER A 58 2.32 -12.38 -8.74
C SER A 58 1.66 -12.36 -10.11
N THR A 59 2.40 -12.74 -11.12
CA THR A 59 1.89 -12.73 -12.48
C THR A 59 2.17 -14.05 -13.15
N THR A 60 1.25 -14.47 -13.99
CA THR A 60 1.47 -15.53 -14.96
C THR A 60 1.15 -14.96 -16.32
N LYS A 61 1.81 -15.46 -17.32
CA LYS A 61 1.62 -14.96 -18.67
C LYS A 61 1.59 -16.09 -19.66
N VAL A 62 0.99 -15.81 -20.79
CA VAL A 62 1.07 -16.70 -21.94
C VAL A 62 1.64 -15.88 -23.09
N ASP A 63 2.75 -16.34 -23.64
CA ASP A 63 3.38 -15.66 -24.76
C ASP A 63 2.62 -15.97 -26.05
N GLU A 64 2.86 -15.16 -27.07
CA GLU A 64 2.25 -15.37 -28.36
C GLU A 64 2.77 -16.66 -28.98
N LYS A 65 1.86 -17.42 -29.57
CA LYS A 65 2.22 -18.68 -30.23
C LYS A 65 2.69 -18.45 -31.64
N CYS A 66 2.21 -17.40 -32.28
CA CYS A 66 2.58 -17.09 -33.64
C CYS A 66 3.08 -15.66 -33.72
N TYR A 67 4.01 -15.43 -34.60
CA TYR A 67 4.57 -14.11 -34.78
C TYR A 67 3.48 -13.13 -35.22
N GLY A 68 3.34 -12.05 -34.45
CA GLY A 68 2.42 -10.98 -34.79
C GLY A 68 0.95 -11.20 -34.52
N ASN A 69 0.59 -12.26 -33.80
CA ASN A 69 -0.82 -12.58 -33.63
C ASN A 69 -1.52 -11.88 -32.47
N ASN A 70 -0.83 -11.12 -31.64
CA ASN A 70 -1.43 -10.39 -30.52
C ASN A 70 -2.32 -11.29 -29.65
N GLU A 71 -1.78 -12.42 -29.27
CA GLU A 71 -2.56 -13.37 -28.45
C GLU A 71 -1.96 -13.58 -27.06
N GLY A 72 -1.06 -12.69 -26.66
CA GLY A 72 -0.49 -12.77 -25.33
C GLY A 72 -1.49 -12.45 -24.26
N THR A 73 -1.36 -13.06 -23.08
CA THR A 73 -2.20 -12.76 -21.93
C THR A 73 -1.35 -12.61 -20.69
N ILE A 74 -1.86 -11.84 -19.75
CA ILE A 74 -1.25 -11.67 -18.43
C ILE A 74 -2.33 -11.84 -17.41
N ASP A 75 -2.05 -12.67 -16.40
CA ASP A 75 -2.94 -12.88 -15.27
C ASP A 75 -2.25 -12.36 -14.02
N LEU A 76 -2.83 -11.36 -13.39
CA LEU A 76 -2.25 -10.71 -12.22
C LEU A 76 -3.01 -11.15 -10.97
N SER A 77 -2.27 -11.53 -9.94
CA SER A 77 -2.87 -11.85 -8.65
C SER A 77 -2.27 -10.94 -7.59
N VAL A 78 -3.12 -10.33 -6.79
CA VAL A 78 -2.70 -9.41 -5.74
C VAL A 78 -3.15 -9.96 -4.41
N THR A 79 -2.25 -9.94 -3.42
CA THR A 79 -2.56 -10.36 -2.07
C THR A 79 -2.07 -9.31 -1.09
N GLY A 80 -2.57 -9.38 0.13
CA GLY A 80 -2.20 -8.43 1.17
C GLY A 80 -2.87 -7.08 0.97
N GLY A 81 -2.47 -6.12 1.76
CA GLY A 81 -3.05 -4.79 1.73
C GLY A 81 -4.54 -4.79 2.06
N THR A 82 -5.22 -3.78 1.59
CA THR A 82 -6.65 -3.60 1.84
C THR A 82 -7.41 -3.49 0.53
N THR A 83 -8.44 -4.31 0.36
CA THR A 83 -9.28 -4.23 -0.83
C THR A 83 -10.23 -3.04 -0.73
N PRO A 84 -10.70 -2.51 -1.86
CA PRO A 84 -10.43 -2.93 -3.24
C PRO A 84 -9.08 -2.44 -3.75
N TYR A 85 -8.61 -3.10 -4.81
CA TYR A 85 -7.37 -2.70 -5.48
C TYR A 85 -7.68 -1.95 -6.76
N SER A 86 -6.80 -1.04 -7.13
CA SER A 86 -6.86 -0.35 -8.41
C SER A 86 -5.64 -0.72 -9.22
N TYR A 87 -5.82 -0.85 -10.54
CA TYR A 87 -4.76 -1.28 -11.44
C TYR A 87 -4.54 -0.22 -12.50
N SER A 88 -3.28 0.01 -12.82
CA SER A 88 -2.93 0.91 -13.91
C SER A 88 -1.80 0.28 -14.72
N TRP A 89 -2.11 -0.09 -15.94
CA TRP A 89 -1.14 -0.72 -16.83
C TRP A 89 -0.54 0.32 -17.78
N SER A 90 0.68 0.06 -18.22
CA SER A 90 1.38 0.97 -19.11
C SER A 90 0.67 1.15 -20.45
N ASN A 91 -0.20 0.21 -20.83
CA ASN A 91 -0.97 0.32 -22.08
C ASN A 91 -2.31 1.05 -21.87
N GLY A 92 -2.55 1.61 -20.69
CA GLY A 92 -3.78 2.35 -20.42
C GLY A 92 -4.92 1.53 -19.86
N THR A 93 -4.73 0.23 -19.71
CA THR A 93 -5.77 -0.66 -19.19
C THR A 93 -5.83 -0.57 -17.66
N THR A 94 -7.02 -0.78 -17.11
CA THR A 94 -7.23 -0.73 -15.67
C THR A 94 -7.82 -2.02 -15.11
N SER A 95 -7.78 -3.11 -15.85
CA SER A 95 -8.31 -4.39 -15.37
C SER A 95 -7.20 -5.23 -14.76
N GLU A 96 -7.59 -6.23 -13.99
CA GLU A 96 -6.62 -7.09 -13.32
C GLU A 96 -5.87 -7.95 -14.34
N ASP A 97 -6.59 -8.47 -15.32
CA ASP A 97 -6.00 -9.36 -16.30
C ASP A 97 -6.00 -8.70 -17.67
N LEU A 98 -5.03 -9.05 -18.48
CA LEU A 98 -4.92 -8.54 -19.85
C LEU A 98 -4.94 -9.68 -20.85
N SER A 99 -5.42 -9.38 -22.04
CA SER A 99 -5.43 -10.35 -23.13
C SER A 99 -5.26 -9.61 -24.44
N GLY A 100 -5.07 -10.36 -25.52
CA GLY A 100 -4.90 -9.76 -26.83
C GLY A 100 -3.65 -8.92 -26.95
N LEU A 101 -2.58 -9.31 -26.27
CA LEU A 101 -1.37 -8.47 -26.17
C LEU A 101 -0.36 -8.80 -27.24
N SER A 102 0.25 -7.77 -27.79
CA SER A 102 1.40 -7.93 -28.66
C SER A 102 2.65 -8.12 -27.81
N ALA A 103 3.72 -8.60 -28.44
CA ALA A 103 4.99 -8.75 -27.73
C ALA A 103 5.48 -7.41 -27.24
N GLY A 104 5.94 -7.37 -26.02
CA GLY A 104 6.44 -6.15 -25.41
C GLY A 104 6.45 -6.28 -23.91
N THR A 105 6.87 -5.23 -23.24
CA THR A 105 6.92 -5.18 -21.80
C THR A 105 5.76 -4.34 -21.29
N TYR A 106 5.04 -4.90 -20.34
CA TYR A 106 3.88 -4.24 -19.73
C TYR A 106 4.16 -4.04 -18.25
N SER A 107 3.94 -2.82 -17.78
CA SER A 107 4.12 -2.47 -16.38
C SER A 107 2.76 -2.22 -15.75
N VAL A 108 2.58 -2.63 -14.51
CA VAL A 108 1.35 -2.37 -13.78
C VAL A 108 1.69 -1.78 -12.43
N THR A 109 0.87 -0.83 -12.02
CA THR A 109 0.90 -0.26 -10.68
C THR A 109 -0.41 -0.64 -10.00
N VAL A 110 -0.32 -1.26 -8.84
CA VAL A 110 -1.48 -1.67 -8.06
C VAL A 110 -1.54 -0.79 -6.82
N THR A 111 -2.70 -0.23 -6.57
CA THR A 111 -2.93 0.62 -5.40
C THR A 111 -4.05 0.01 -4.58
N ASP A 112 -3.88 -0.11 -3.28
CA ASP A 112 -4.93 -0.63 -2.42
C ASP A 112 -5.81 0.50 -1.88
N ALA A 113 -6.79 0.15 -1.05
CA ALA A 113 -7.74 1.13 -0.52
C ALA A 113 -7.07 2.16 0.40
N ASN A 114 -5.91 1.83 0.93
CA ASN A 114 -5.15 2.74 1.79
C ASN A 114 -4.06 3.49 1.05
N ASN A 115 -4.08 3.44 -0.29
CA ASN A 115 -3.10 4.11 -1.14
C ASN A 115 -1.69 3.52 -1.03
N CYS A 116 -1.58 2.28 -0.60
CA CYS A 116 -0.32 1.56 -0.69
C CYS A 116 -0.14 1.09 -2.12
N VAL A 117 1.07 1.20 -2.65
CA VAL A 117 1.34 1.01 -4.06
C VAL A 117 2.43 -0.04 -4.26
N ILE A 118 2.23 -0.90 -5.25
CA ILE A 118 3.26 -1.84 -5.67
C ILE A 118 3.21 -1.92 -7.19
N SER A 119 4.37 -2.13 -7.82
CA SER A 119 4.41 -2.24 -9.27
C SER A 119 5.27 -3.42 -9.69
N THR A 120 5.00 -3.92 -10.88
CA THR A 120 5.76 -5.02 -11.45
C THR A 120 5.70 -4.93 -12.97
N ASN A 121 6.56 -5.69 -13.64
CA ASN A 121 6.65 -5.71 -15.09
C ASN A 121 6.46 -7.14 -15.57
N VAL A 122 5.84 -7.28 -16.74
CA VAL A 122 5.69 -8.58 -17.40
C VAL A 122 6.05 -8.40 -18.87
N SER A 123 6.84 -9.30 -19.41
CA SER A 123 7.22 -9.27 -20.83
C SER A 123 6.50 -10.38 -21.57
N ILE A 124 5.84 -10.04 -22.65
CA ILE A 124 5.25 -11.00 -23.58
C ILE A 124 6.20 -11.13 -24.73
N THR A 125 6.53 -12.36 -25.06
CA THR A 125 7.43 -12.66 -26.18
C THR A 125 6.67 -13.29 -27.31
N GLN A 126 7.28 -13.36 -28.47
CA GLN A 126 6.71 -13.98 -29.65
C GLN A 126 7.79 -14.81 -30.34
N PRO A 127 7.41 -15.74 -31.19
CA PRO A 127 8.40 -16.48 -31.95
C PRO A 127 9.25 -15.56 -32.83
N VAL A 128 10.41 -16.02 -33.18
CA VAL A 128 11.28 -15.28 -34.07
C VAL A 128 10.55 -15.02 -35.38
N ALA A 129 10.93 -13.95 -36.05
CA ALA A 129 10.29 -13.49 -37.27
C ALA A 129 9.95 -14.62 -38.21
N PRO A 130 8.96 -14.41 -39.03
CA PRO A 130 8.44 -15.50 -39.85
C PRO A 130 9.48 -16.06 -40.82
N TYR A 131 9.27 -17.29 -41.17
CA TYR A 131 10.13 -18.03 -42.07
C TYR A 131 9.53 -18.08 -43.43
#